data_1d29d8fdb3c4546ce1258db83fcff279
#
_entry.id   1d29d8fdb3c4546ce1258db83fcff279
#
_cell.length_a   1.000
_cell.length_b   1.000
_cell.length_c   1.000
_cell.angle_alpha   90.00
_cell.angle_beta   90.00
_cell.angle_gamma   90.00
#
_symmetry.space_group_name_H-M   'P 1'
#
loop_
_entity.id
_entity.type
_entity.pdbx_description
1 polymer ?
#
loop_
_entity_poly.entity_id
_entity_poly.type
_entity_poly.pdbx_seq_one_letter_code
_entity_poly.pdbx_strand_id
1 'polypeptide(L)'
;MADRVTVIGWDGSPLTAAARSALSAATLVAGAARHLALPEVPPGAERIRLGSVDLAARRIAGHRGTAVVLADGDPGFFGVVRVLRAPEHGLEVEVVPAVSSVAAAFARAGMPWEDARIVVAHQRTLRRAVNVCRAHPKVAVLTSPGAGPAELALLLDGVHRTFVVCEELGTDREQVSVLTSDRAADHAWRDPNVVLVIGGVGGAGAGTPTAPWLMGQDPAVRSVRGWGLPTEEYAPEGHGPRGYGPGAPGTAPGNPVA
;
A
#
# COMPACT_ATOMS: atom_id res chain seq x y z
N MET A 1 31.55 -9.22 9.03
CA MET A 1 31.03 -8.03 8.34
C MET A 1 29.55 -8.30 8.14
N ALA A 2 28.68 -7.40 8.55
CA ALA A 2 27.26 -7.52 8.28
C ALA A 2 27.08 -7.45 6.76
N ASP A 3 26.57 -8.52 6.17
CA ASP A 3 26.38 -8.58 4.75
C ASP A 3 25.17 -7.71 4.43
N ARG A 4 25.33 -6.84 3.44
CA ARG A 4 24.32 -5.91 2.96
C ARG A 4 23.25 -6.67 2.19
N VAL A 5 21.98 -6.46 2.52
CA VAL A 5 20.84 -7.00 1.78
C VAL A 5 20.02 -5.86 1.19
N THR A 6 19.72 -5.94 -0.09
CA THR A 6 18.84 -4.99 -0.77
C THR A 6 17.45 -5.59 -0.88
N VAL A 7 16.44 -4.90 -0.35
CA VAL A 7 15.03 -5.28 -0.47
C VAL A 7 14.39 -4.43 -1.55
N ILE A 8 13.96 -5.07 -2.63
CA ILE A 8 13.38 -4.42 -3.79
C ILE A 8 11.87 -4.67 -3.80
N GLY A 9 11.10 -3.58 -3.79
CA GLY A 9 9.68 -3.63 -4.07
C GLY A 9 9.40 -3.84 -5.56
N TRP A 10 8.34 -4.58 -5.85
CA TRP A 10 7.84 -4.77 -7.20
C TRP A 10 6.32 -4.66 -7.25
N ASP A 11 5.83 -3.80 -8.13
CA ASP A 11 4.40 -3.48 -8.30
C ASP A 11 3.87 -3.88 -9.69
N GLY A 12 4.62 -4.72 -10.41
CA GLY A 12 4.32 -5.12 -11.78
C GLY A 12 4.94 -4.23 -12.86
N SER A 13 5.41 -3.03 -12.49
CA SER A 13 6.11 -2.15 -13.43
C SER A 13 7.53 -2.63 -13.71
N PRO A 14 8.16 -2.16 -14.82
CA PRO A 14 9.57 -2.40 -15.08
C PRO A 14 10.44 -1.92 -13.91
N LEU A 15 11.39 -2.75 -13.51
CA LEU A 15 12.30 -2.41 -12.42
C LEU A 15 13.07 -1.12 -12.71
N THR A 16 13.27 -0.30 -11.68
CA THR A 16 14.10 0.91 -11.76
C THR A 16 15.56 0.56 -12.10
N ALA A 17 16.34 1.52 -12.55
CA ALA A 17 17.77 1.30 -12.82
C ALA A 17 18.52 0.82 -11.56
N ALA A 18 18.19 1.39 -10.39
CA ALA A 18 18.77 0.98 -9.11
C ALA A 18 18.41 -0.46 -8.76
N ALA A 19 17.13 -0.84 -8.92
CA ALA A 19 16.68 -2.21 -8.67
C ALA A 19 17.35 -3.22 -9.62
N ARG A 20 17.44 -2.91 -10.91
CA ARG A 20 18.15 -3.75 -11.89
C ARG A 20 19.63 -3.91 -11.55
N SER A 21 20.30 -2.81 -11.18
CA SER A 21 21.71 -2.85 -10.78
C SER A 21 21.95 -3.74 -9.57
N ALA A 22 21.13 -3.58 -8.52
CA ALA A 22 21.23 -4.41 -7.33
C ALA A 22 20.93 -5.88 -7.63
N LEU A 23 19.92 -6.16 -8.45
CA LEU A 23 19.52 -7.52 -8.81
C LEU A 23 20.56 -8.22 -9.68
N SER A 24 21.16 -7.51 -10.65
CA SER A 24 22.21 -8.07 -11.52
C SER A 24 23.49 -8.47 -10.76
N ALA A 25 23.77 -7.81 -9.64
CA ALA A 25 24.91 -8.13 -8.78
C ALA A 25 24.59 -9.22 -7.74
N ALA A 26 23.35 -9.69 -7.68
CA ALA A 26 22.92 -10.63 -6.65
C ALA A 26 23.46 -12.03 -6.87
N THR A 27 24.03 -12.61 -5.83
CA THR A 27 24.43 -14.03 -5.77
C THR A 27 23.40 -14.89 -5.05
N LEU A 28 22.46 -14.23 -4.31
CA LEU A 28 21.31 -14.85 -3.69
C LEU A 28 20.08 -13.96 -3.91
N VAL A 29 18.98 -14.55 -4.37
CA VAL A 29 17.68 -13.83 -4.53
C VAL A 29 16.60 -14.59 -3.78
N ALA A 30 15.91 -13.90 -2.89
CA ALA A 30 14.75 -14.41 -2.17
C ALA A 30 13.47 -13.70 -2.62
N GLY A 31 12.38 -14.43 -2.79
CA GLY A 31 11.11 -13.84 -3.23
C GLY A 31 10.00 -14.87 -3.41
N ALA A 32 8.78 -14.43 -3.75
CA ALA A 32 7.72 -15.32 -4.20
C ALA A 32 8.10 -15.99 -5.54
N ALA A 33 7.41 -17.06 -5.91
CA ALA A 33 7.70 -17.78 -7.15
C ALA A 33 7.69 -16.85 -8.39
N ARG A 34 6.72 -15.92 -8.46
CA ARG A 34 6.61 -14.92 -9.54
C ARG A 34 7.80 -13.96 -9.59
N HIS A 35 8.35 -13.56 -8.43
CA HIS A 35 9.53 -12.70 -8.35
C HIS A 35 10.78 -13.42 -8.84
N LEU A 36 10.93 -14.69 -8.46
CA LEU A 36 12.06 -15.50 -8.88
C LEU A 36 12.02 -15.89 -10.37
N ALA A 37 10.87 -15.71 -11.01
CA ALA A 37 10.67 -15.92 -12.44
C ALA A 37 10.96 -14.67 -13.29
N LEU A 38 11.24 -13.52 -12.68
CA LEU A 38 11.58 -12.30 -13.41
C LEU A 38 12.85 -12.53 -14.26
N PRO A 39 12.88 -12.05 -15.51
CA PRO A 39 14.00 -12.24 -16.42
C PRO A 39 15.30 -11.58 -15.92
N GLU A 40 15.17 -10.56 -15.07
CA GLU A 40 16.29 -9.85 -14.47
C GLU A 40 16.97 -10.63 -13.33
N VAL A 41 16.37 -11.72 -12.83
CA VAL A 41 17.00 -12.56 -11.80
C VAL A 41 18.13 -13.35 -12.41
N PRO A 42 19.41 -13.17 -11.93
CA PRO A 42 20.55 -13.84 -12.52
C PRO A 42 20.36 -15.37 -12.50
N PRO A 43 20.68 -16.07 -13.61
CA PRO A 43 20.51 -17.53 -13.67
C PRO A 43 21.42 -18.27 -12.68
N GLY A 44 22.57 -17.69 -12.34
CA GLY A 44 23.54 -18.27 -11.39
C GLY A 44 23.27 -17.92 -9.93
N ALA A 45 22.29 -17.07 -9.61
CA ALA A 45 21.97 -16.73 -8.24
C ALA A 45 21.28 -17.90 -7.52
N GLU A 46 21.64 -18.10 -6.25
CA GLU A 46 20.87 -18.97 -5.35
C GLU A 46 19.46 -18.42 -5.20
N ARG A 47 18.43 -19.26 -5.31
CA ARG A 47 17.02 -18.84 -5.22
C ARG A 47 16.37 -19.37 -3.97
N ILE A 48 15.80 -18.48 -3.17
CA ILE A 48 15.02 -18.83 -1.98
C ILE A 48 13.57 -18.44 -2.21
N ARG A 49 12.68 -19.43 -2.27
CA ARG A 49 11.23 -19.16 -2.27
C ARG A 49 10.80 -18.73 -0.86
N LEU A 50 10.30 -17.50 -0.74
CA LEU A 50 9.82 -16.96 0.53
C LEU A 50 8.53 -17.68 0.96
N GLY A 51 8.64 -18.47 2.04
CA GLY A 51 7.52 -18.96 2.82
C GLY A 51 7.53 -18.33 4.21
N SER A 52 8.70 -18.40 4.89
CA SER A 52 8.94 -17.72 6.17
C SER A 52 10.03 -16.68 5.99
N VAL A 53 9.72 -15.43 6.29
CA VAL A 53 10.70 -14.33 6.21
C VAL A 53 11.83 -14.53 7.23
N ASP A 54 11.52 -15.06 8.41
CA ASP A 54 12.51 -15.32 9.46
C ASP A 54 13.53 -16.40 9.03
N LEU A 55 13.07 -17.50 8.44
CA LEU A 55 13.97 -18.52 7.90
C LEU A 55 14.84 -17.98 6.75
N ALA A 56 14.26 -17.16 5.88
CA ALA A 56 15.01 -16.51 4.81
C ALA A 56 16.05 -15.52 5.37
N ALA A 57 15.71 -14.75 6.39
CA ALA A 57 16.62 -13.81 7.05
C ALA A 57 17.86 -14.53 7.62
N ARG A 58 17.66 -15.66 8.31
CA ARG A 58 18.77 -16.49 8.84
C ARG A 58 19.65 -17.04 7.73
N ARG A 59 19.05 -17.48 6.61
CA ARG A 59 19.79 -17.97 5.45
C ARG A 59 20.59 -16.87 4.78
N ILE A 60 20.00 -15.67 4.63
CA ILE A 60 20.66 -14.48 4.08
C ILE A 60 21.81 -14.04 5.00
N ALA A 61 21.61 -14.02 6.31
CA ALA A 61 22.67 -13.65 7.27
C ALA A 61 23.88 -14.59 7.23
N GLY A 62 23.69 -15.86 6.87
CA GLY A 62 24.76 -16.82 6.65
C GLY A 62 25.37 -16.82 5.24
N HIS A 63 24.81 -16.02 4.31
CA HIS A 63 25.29 -15.96 2.93
C HIS A 63 26.51 -15.05 2.79
N ARG A 64 27.49 -15.51 2.01
CA ARG A 64 28.67 -14.69 1.67
C ARG A 64 28.52 -14.18 0.24
N GLY A 65 28.10 -12.94 0.11
CA GLY A 65 27.88 -12.30 -1.18
C GLY A 65 26.74 -11.31 -1.14
N THR A 66 26.28 -10.87 -2.30
CA THR A 66 25.21 -9.90 -2.44
C THR A 66 23.84 -10.60 -2.38
N ALA A 67 23.02 -10.27 -1.40
CA ALA A 67 21.68 -10.80 -1.29
C ALA A 67 20.63 -9.75 -1.69
N VAL A 68 19.63 -10.20 -2.45
CA VAL A 68 18.46 -9.39 -2.81
C VAL A 68 17.19 -10.09 -2.34
N VAL A 69 16.26 -9.33 -1.78
CA VAL A 69 14.92 -9.80 -1.44
C VAL A 69 13.91 -9.04 -2.28
N LEU A 70 13.06 -9.76 -3.02
CA LEU A 70 11.98 -9.19 -3.80
C LEU A 70 10.66 -9.32 -3.02
N ALA A 71 9.92 -8.23 -2.94
CA ALA A 71 8.65 -8.15 -2.23
C ALA A 71 7.59 -7.45 -3.09
N ASP A 72 6.30 -7.75 -2.86
CA ASP A 72 5.21 -7.06 -3.54
C ASP A 72 5.07 -5.63 -3.03
N GLY A 73 4.86 -4.71 -3.94
CA GLY A 73 4.61 -3.31 -3.66
C GLY A 73 5.73 -2.67 -2.85
N ASP A 74 5.40 -1.93 -1.79
CA ASP A 74 6.37 -1.29 -0.90
C ASP A 74 6.82 -2.26 0.20
N PRO A 75 8.09 -2.69 0.21
CA PRO A 75 8.60 -3.62 1.22
C PRO A 75 8.69 -3.01 2.63
N GLY A 76 8.67 -1.69 2.75
CA GLY A 76 8.64 -0.98 4.03
C GLY A 76 7.27 -1.00 4.70
N PHE A 77 6.22 -1.32 3.96
CA PHE A 77 4.86 -1.20 4.43
C PHE A 77 4.45 -2.29 5.42
N PHE A 78 4.84 -3.57 5.23
CA PHE A 78 4.62 -4.65 6.20
C PHE A 78 5.68 -5.76 6.09
N GLY A 79 6.22 -6.12 7.21
CA GLY A 79 6.81 -7.43 7.49
C GLY A 79 8.26 -7.61 7.09
N VAL A 80 8.62 -7.66 5.80
CA VAL A 80 9.93 -8.17 5.36
C VAL A 80 11.11 -7.34 5.87
N VAL A 81 11.06 -6.02 5.74
CA VAL A 81 12.14 -5.12 6.18
C VAL A 81 12.31 -5.18 7.70
N ARG A 82 11.22 -5.23 8.44
CA ARG A 82 11.26 -5.31 9.91
C ARG A 82 11.93 -6.59 10.37
N VAL A 83 11.65 -7.73 9.75
CA VAL A 83 12.26 -9.00 10.11
C VAL A 83 13.74 -9.01 9.76
N LEU A 84 14.11 -8.55 8.53
CA LEU A 84 15.51 -8.51 8.11
C LEU A 84 16.36 -7.57 8.98
N ARG A 85 15.79 -6.48 9.49
CA ARG A 85 16.46 -5.54 10.39
C ARG A 85 16.51 -5.98 11.85
N ALA A 86 15.94 -7.14 12.18
CA ALA A 86 16.01 -7.63 13.54
C ALA A 86 17.47 -7.84 13.96
N PRO A 87 17.87 -7.37 15.17
CA PRO A 87 19.27 -7.35 15.61
C PRO A 87 19.96 -8.72 15.57
N GLU A 88 19.21 -9.78 15.77
CA GLU A 88 19.69 -11.17 15.73
C GLU A 88 20.24 -11.59 14.37
N HIS A 89 19.88 -10.90 13.29
CA HIS A 89 20.37 -11.22 11.94
C HIS A 89 21.63 -10.44 11.56
N GLY A 90 21.91 -9.30 12.21
CA GLY A 90 23.09 -8.48 11.95
C GLY A 90 23.19 -7.92 10.53
N LEU A 91 22.05 -7.82 9.80
CA LEU A 91 21.99 -7.40 8.42
C LEU A 91 21.88 -5.88 8.29
N GLU A 92 22.67 -5.30 7.38
CA GLU A 92 22.46 -3.95 6.87
C GLU A 92 21.45 -3.99 5.73
N VAL A 93 20.29 -3.35 5.92
CA VAL A 93 19.18 -3.42 4.97
C VAL A 93 19.02 -2.11 4.21
N GLU A 94 19.17 -2.18 2.88
CA GLU A 94 18.81 -1.12 1.94
C GLU A 94 17.45 -1.43 1.32
N VAL A 95 16.63 -0.39 1.08
CA VAL A 95 15.27 -0.56 0.51
C VAL A 95 15.14 0.23 -0.77
N VAL A 96 14.72 -0.44 -1.84
CA VAL A 96 14.28 0.19 -3.09
C VAL A 96 12.76 0.04 -3.15
N PRO A 97 11.98 1.11 -2.90
CA PRO A 97 10.53 1.02 -2.82
C PRO A 97 9.87 0.90 -4.20
N ALA A 98 8.62 0.41 -4.20
CA ALA A 98 7.68 0.49 -5.31
C ALA A 98 6.33 0.96 -4.79
N VAL A 99 5.33 1.13 -5.68
CA VAL A 99 3.99 1.53 -5.26
C VAL A 99 3.37 0.42 -4.41
N SER A 100 2.86 0.76 -3.22
CA SER A 100 2.24 -0.24 -2.35
C SER A 100 0.98 -0.82 -3.00
N SER A 101 0.72 -2.09 -2.77
CA SER A 101 -0.50 -2.76 -3.26
C SER A 101 -1.79 -2.10 -2.73
N VAL A 102 -1.73 -1.49 -1.55
CA VAL A 102 -2.84 -0.70 -1.00
C VAL A 102 -3.09 0.57 -1.81
N ALA A 103 -2.05 1.35 -2.10
CA ALA A 103 -2.18 2.54 -2.94
C ALA A 103 -2.68 2.18 -4.34
N ALA A 104 -2.17 1.09 -4.91
CA ALA A 104 -2.64 0.57 -6.20
C ALA A 104 -4.13 0.17 -6.15
N ALA A 105 -4.57 -0.54 -5.10
CA ALA A 105 -5.97 -0.94 -4.93
C ALA A 105 -6.91 0.28 -4.86
N PHE A 106 -6.57 1.29 -4.07
CA PHE A 106 -7.36 2.51 -3.98
C PHE A 106 -7.37 3.30 -5.30
N ALA A 107 -6.25 3.33 -6.03
CA ALA A 107 -6.19 3.94 -7.35
C ALA A 107 -7.12 3.23 -8.36
N ARG A 108 -7.15 1.89 -8.35
CA ARG A 108 -8.08 1.10 -9.18
C ARG A 108 -9.54 1.31 -8.78
N ALA A 109 -9.81 1.49 -7.48
CA ALA A 109 -11.14 1.82 -6.99
C ALA A 109 -11.55 3.29 -7.26
N GLY A 110 -10.64 4.15 -7.71
CA GLY A 110 -10.88 5.58 -7.89
C GLY A 110 -11.18 6.32 -6.60
N MET A 111 -10.59 5.90 -5.48
CA MET A 111 -10.93 6.40 -4.15
C MET A 111 -9.73 7.02 -3.44
N PRO A 112 -9.93 8.12 -2.70
CA PRO A 112 -8.94 8.61 -1.74
C PRO A 112 -8.83 7.64 -0.55
N TRP A 113 -7.67 7.58 0.10
CA TRP A 113 -7.39 6.62 1.15
C TRP A 113 -6.72 7.20 2.42
N GLU A 114 -6.67 8.53 2.53
CA GLU A 114 -6.11 9.24 3.69
C GLU A 114 -6.86 8.91 5.00
N ASP A 115 -8.14 8.57 4.93
CA ASP A 115 -8.99 8.18 6.05
C ASP A 115 -9.12 6.65 6.23
N ALA A 116 -8.44 5.86 5.38
CA ALA A 116 -8.54 4.41 5.43
C ALA A 116 -7.73 3.81 6.59
N ARG A 117 -8.26 2.73 7.15
CA ARG A 117 -7.47 1.84 8.01
C ARG A 117 -6.87 0.73 7.18
N ILE A 118 -5.67 0.32 7.55
CA ILE A 118 -4.97 -0.74 6.85
C ILE A 118 -4.65 -1.84 7.85
N VAL A 119 -4.97 -3.08 7.47
CA VAL A 119 -4.78 -4.23 8.33
C VAL A 119 -4.29 -5.43 7.51
N VAL A 120 -3.48 -6.28 8.14
CA VAL A 120 -3.05 -7.55 7.56
C VAL A 120 -3.92 -8.67 8.12
N ALA A 121 -4.49 -9.48 7.23
CA ALA A 121 -5.22 -10.68 7.57
C ALA A 121 -4.39 -11.93 7.24
N HIS A 122 -4.13 -12.73 8.24
CA HIS A 122 -3.69 -14.11 8.12
C HIS A 122 -4.45 -14.96 9.14
N GLN A 123 -4.42 -16.25 9.06
CA GLN A 123 -5.26 -17.14 9.86
C GLN A 123 -5.33 -16.77 11.35
N ARG A 124 -4.21 -16.36 11.97
CA ARG A 124 -4.17 -15.96 13.40
C ARG A 124 -4.72 -14.56 13.66
N THR A 125 -4.74 -13.67 12.68
CA THR A 125 -5.19 -12.27 12.85
C THR A 125 -6.50 -11.96 12.14
N LEU A 126 -7.11 -12.93 11.46
CA LEU A 126 -8.34 -12.76 10.70
C LEU A 126 -9.46 -12.12 11.52
N ARG A 127 -9.71 -12.60 12.74
CA ARG A 127 -10.73 -12.01 13.63
C ARG A 127 -10.45 -10.55 13.98
N ARG A 128 -9.17 -10.20 14.15
CA ARG A 128 -8.77 -8.79 14.36
C ARG A 128 -9.05 -7.95 13.14
N ALA A 129 -8.73 -8.43 11.96
CA ALA A 129 -9.03 -7.74 10.69
C ALA A 129 -10.54 -7.52 10.54
N VAL A 130 -11.36 -8.53 10.80
CA VAL A 130 -12.83 -8.43 10.79
C VAL A 130 -13.33 -7.37 11.77
N ASN A 131 -12.79 -7.31 12.99
CA ASN A 131 -13.18 -6.31 13.97
C ASN A 131 -12.83 -4.87 13.51
N VAL A 132 -11.68 -4.70 12.84
CA VAL A 132 -11.32 -3.41 12.22
C VAL A 132 -12.31 -3.06 11.10
N CYS A 133 -12.68 -4.02 10.25
CA CYS A 133 -13.67 -3.82 9.20
C CYS A 133 -15.07 -3.49 9.74
N ARG A 134 -15.43 -3.98 10.91
CA ARG A 134 -16.69 -3.62 11.57
C ARG A 134 -16.66 -2.21 12.15
N ALA A 135 -15.53 -1.80 12.71
CA ALA A 135 -15.37 -0.54 13.44
C ALA A 135 -15.11 0.67 12.53
N HIS A 136 -14.66 0.46 11.29
CA HIS A 136 -14.26 1.56 10.40
C HIS A 136 -14.97 1.49 9.05
N PRO A 137 -15.34 2.65 8.46
CA PRO A 137 -16.07 2.70 7.20
C PRO A 137 -15.22 2.39 5.97
N LYS A 138 -13.91 2.51 6.06
CA LYS A 138 -12.98 2.29 4.95
C LYS A 138 -11.75 1.55 5.46
N VAL A 139 -11.58 0.32 5.02
CA VAL A 139 -10.48 -0.54 5.46
C VAL A 139 -9.86 -1.24 4.25
N ALA A 140 -8.55 -1.15 4.12
CA ALA A 140 -7.79 -2.01 3.22
C ALA A 140 -7.24 -3.21 3.99
N VAL A 141 -7.49 -4.39 3.49
CA VAL A 141 -7.03 -5.65 4.06
C VAL A 141 -6.01 -6.29 3.13
N LEU A 142 -4.78 -6.41 3.61
CA LEU A 142 -3.76 -7.24 2.98
C LEU A 142 -4.01 -8.69 3.40
N THR A 143 -4.37 -9.51 2.46
CA THR A 143 -4.80 -10.89 2.69
C THR A 143 -3.65 -11.90 2.62
N SER A 144 -3.94 -13.11 3.00
CA SER A 144 -3.07 -14.26 2.82
C SER A 144 -3.91 -15.53 2.64
N PRO A 145 -3.35 -16.63 2.14
CA PRO A 145 -4.06 -17.89 2.00
C PRO A 145 -4.77 -18.31 3.30
N GLY A 146 -6.07 -18.63 3.20
CA GLY A 146 -6.94 -18.96 4.34
C GLY A 146 -7.37 -17.79 5.22
N ALA A 147 -7.12 -16.56 4.76
CA ALA A 147 -7.60 -15.30 5.34
C ALA A 147 -7.85 -14.28 4.21
N GLY A 148 -8.51 -14.73 3.17
CA GLY A 148 -8.82 -13.98 1.96
C GLY A 148 -10.19 -13.31 1.98
N PRO A 149 -10.64 -12.84 0.81
CA PRO A 149 -11.93 -12.15 0.68
C PRO A 149 -13.12 -12.99 1.15
N ALA A 150 -13.14 -14.28 0.85
CA ALA A 150 -14.24 -15.18 1.21
C ALA A 150 -14.36 -15.35 2.72
N GLU A 151 -13.25 -15.60 3.42
CA GLU A 151 -13.24 -15.75 4.88
C GLU A 151 -13.58 -14.44 5.58
N LEU A 152 -13.12 -13.31 5.06
CA LEU A 152 -13.51 -11.99 5.57
C LEU A 152 -15.00 -11.76 5.42
N ALA A 153 -15.56 -12.08 4.26
CA ALA A 153 -16.97 -11.90 3.95
C ALA A 153 -17.87 -12.76 4.85
N LEU A 154 -17.53 -14.05 5.01
CA LEU A 154 -18.25 -14.96 5.92
C LEU A 154 -18.27 -14.45 7.37
N LEU A 155 -17.16 -13.88 7.85
CA LEU A 155 -17.07 -13.36 9.22
C LEU A 155 -17.69 -11.96 9.37
N LEU A 156 -17.96 -11.25 8.26
CA LEU A 156 -18.69 -9.99 8.22
C LEU A 156 -20.18 -10.17 7.94
N ASP A 157 -20.66 -11.42 7.95
CA ASP A 157 -22.10 -11.70 7.79
C ASP A 157 -22.95 -10.85 8.74
N GLY A 158 -24.09 -10.36 8.22
CA GLY A 158 -24.98 -9.42 8.92
C GLY A 158 -24.48 -7.97 8.97
N VAL A 159 -23.30 -7.66 8.41
CA VAL A 159 -22.77 -6.30 8.30
C VAL A 159 -22.72 -5.89 6.84
N HIS A 160 -23.56 -4.93 6.45
CA HIS A 160 -23.56 -4.44 5.06
C HIS A 160 -22.25 -3.75 4.72
N ARG A 161 -21.47 -4.39 3.85
CA ARG A 161 -20.19 -3.90 3.33
C ARG A 161 -20.10 -4.14 1.83
N THR A 162 -19.49 -3.19 1.14
CA THR A 162 -19.04 -3.37 -0.23
C THR A 162 -17.59 -3.85 -0.20
N PHE A 163 -17.31 -4.90 -0.94
CA PHE A 163 -15.99 -5.44 -1.15
C PHE A 163 -15.47 -4.98 -2.51
N VAL A 164 -14.31 -4.36 -2.52
CA VAL A 164 -13.53 -4.17 -3.74
C VAL A 164 -12.34 -5.12 -3.64
N VAL A 165 -12.38 -6.19 -4.41
CA VAL A 165 -11.33 -7.21 -4.40
C VAL A 165 -10.41 -6.96 -5.58
N CYS A 166 -9.15 -6.70 -5.30
CA CYS A 166 -8.11 -6.46 -6.28
C CYS A 166 -7.16 -7.64 -6.31
N GLU A 167 -7.24 -8.47 -7.34
CA GLU A 167 -6.43 -9.66 -7.54
C GLU A 167 -5.23 -9.35 -8.43
N GLU A 168 -4.08 -9.93 -8.13
CA GLU A 168 -2.87 -9.93 -8.95
C GLU A 168 -2.48 -8.55 -9.49
N LEU A 169 -2.64 -7.50 -8.66
CA LEU A 169 -2.36 -6.11 -9.03
C LEU A 169 -0.99 -5.95 -9.69
N GLY A 170 -0.95 -5.17 -10.76
CA GLY A 170 0.26 -4.87 -11.53
C GLY A 170 0.69 -5.99 -12.49
N THR A 171 -0.10 -7.05 -12.65
CA THR A 171 0.16 -8.12 -13.62
C THR A 171 -0.81 -8.07 -14.80
N ASP A 172 -0.54 -8.83 -15.84
CA ASP A 172 -1.44 -9.03 -16.98
C ASP A 172 -2.75 -9.76 -16.62
N ARG A 173 -2.80 -10.35 -15.42
CA ARG A 173 -3.98 -11.02 -14.86
C ARG A 173 -4.69 -10.21 -13.80
N GLU A 174 -4.35 -8.93 -13.68
CA GLU A 174 -5.01 -8.01 -12.76
C GLU A 174 -6.53 -8.01 -12.97
N GLN A 175 -7.26 -8.17 -11.87
CA GLN A 175 -8.72 -8.11 -11.89
C GLN A 175 -9.22 -7.34 -10.67
N VAL A 176 -10.20 -6.46 -10.90
CA VAL A 176 -10.88 -5.72 -9.84
C VAL A 176 -12.36 -6.06 -9.86
N SER A 177 -12.87 -6.55 -8.77
CA SER A 177 -14.27 -6.94 -8.59
C SER A 177 -14.91 -6.14 -7.48
N VAL A 178 -16.10 -5.58 -7.74
CA VAL A 178 -16.90 -4.84 -6.75
C VAL A 178 -18.17 -5.62 -6.48
N LEU A 179 -18.39 -6.02 -5.23
CA LEU A 179 -19.50 -6.91 -4.87
C LEU A 179 -19.89 -6.76 -3.39
N THR A 180 -21.01 -7.34 -3.04
CA THR A 180 -21.50 -7.45 -1.66
C THR A 180 -20.82 -8.60 -0.91
N SER A 181 -20.91 -8.61 0.43
CA SER A 181 -20.28 -9.63 1.27
C SER A 181 -20.74 -11.06 0.94
N ASP A 182 -22.04 -11.27 0.70
CA ASP A 182 -22.59 -12.60 0.32
C ASP A 182 -21.92 -13.15 -0.94
N ARG A 183 -21.81 -12.33 -1.98
CA ARG A 183 -21.13 -12.72 -3.23
C ARG A 183 -19.64 -12.93 -3.06
N ALA A 184 -18.99 -12.17 -2.18
CA ALA A 184 -17.56 -12.35 -1.90
C ALA A 184 -17.28 -13.66 -1.19
N ALA A 185 -18.22 -14.16 -0.36
CA ALA A 185 -18.10 -15.41 0.35
C ALA A 185 -18.15 -16.64 -0.57
N ASP A 186 -18.93 -16.56 -1.64
CA ASP A 186 -19.19 -17.68 -2.56
C ASP A 186 -18.20 -17.78 -3.72
N HIS A 187 -17.25 -16.84 -3.81
CA HIS A 187 -16.31 -16.78 -4.92
C HIS A 187 -14.93 -17.33 -4.56
N ALA A 188 -14.28 -17.99 -5.53
CA ALA A 188 -12.90 -18.44 -5.40
C ALA A 188 -11.95 -17.33 -5.88
N TRP A 189 -11.13 -16.82 -4.96
CA TRP A 189 -10.24 -15.70 -5.19
C TRP A 189 -8.81 -16.14 -5.45
N ARG A 190 -8.12 -15.43 -6.34
CA ARG A 190 -6.70 -15.67 -6.64
C ARG A 190 -5.81 -14.85 -5.72
N ASP A 191 -4.70 -15.44 -5.33
CA ASP A 191 -3.64 -14.75 -4.60
C ASP A 191 -2.51 -14.28 -5.54
N PRO A 192 -1.86 -13.14 -5.25
CA PRO A 192 -2.12 -12.23 -4.13
C PRO A 192 -3.32 -11.33 -4.38
N ASN A 193 -4.02 -10.95 -3.32
CA ASN A 193 -5.10 -9.98 -3.45
C ASN A 193 -5.09 -8.95 -2.30
N VAL A 194 -5.74 -7.81 -2.54
CA VAL A 194 -6.04 -6.76 -1.57
C VAL A 194 -7.54 -6.54 -1.57
N VAL A 195 -8.15 -6.47 -0.40
CA VAL A 195 -9.58 -6.23 -0.26
C VAL A 195 -9.81 -4.86 0.36
N LEU A 196 -10.58 -4.02 -0.33
CA LEU A 196 -11.12 -2.81 0.28
C LEU A 196 -12.52 -3.14 0.80
N VAL A 197 -12.72 -2.98 2.11
CA VAL A 197 -14.01 -3.18 2.77
C VAL A 197 -14.57 -1.81 3.09
N ILE A 198 -15.68 -1.46 2.42
CA ILE A 198 -16.26 -0.13 2.41
C ILE A 198 -17.69 -0.18 2.97
N GLY A 199 -18.06 0.77 3.79
CA GLY A 199 -19.44 0.94 4.25
C GLY A 199 -19.55 1.77 5.51
N GLY A 200 -20.76 2.25 5.81
CA GLY A 200 -21.00 3.04 7.00
C GLY A 200 -20.80 2.24 8.29
N VAL A 201 -20.34 2.91 9.34
CA VAL A 201 -20.46 2.44 10.73
C VAL A 201 -21.92 2.67 11.08
N GLY A 202 -22.80 1.72 10.70
CA GLY A 202 -24.24 1.97 10.79
C GLY A 202 -24.92 1.03 11.74
N GLY A 203 -25.74 1.60 12.61
CA GLY A 203 -26.87 0.91 13.21
C GLY A 203 -27.92 0.59 12.15
N ALA A 204 -28.75 -0.43 12.43
CA ALA A 204 -29.89 -0.81 11.62
C ALA A 204 -30.73 0.41 11.22
N GLY A 205 -30.88 0.70 9.93
CA GLY A 205 -31.80 1.73 9.44
C GLY A 205 -31.29 2.67 8.36
N ALA A 206 -30.03 2.67 7.99
CA ALA A 206 -29.56 3.44 6.85
C ALA A 206 -29.80 2.65 5.56
N GLY A 207 -30.72 3.17 4.73
CA GLY A 207 -30.93 2.66 3.37
C GLY A 207 -29.60 2.55 2.62
N THR A 208 -29.54 1.64 1.67
CA THR A 208 -28.39 1.32 0.82
C THR A 208 -27.60 2.60 0.54
N PRO A 209 -26.40 2.79 1.05
CA PRO A 209 -25.58 3.89 0.58
C PRO A 209 -25.26 3.55 -0.88
N THR A 210 -25.95 4.21 -1.78
CA THR A 210 -25.43 4.36 -3.15
C THR A 210 -24.09 5.06 -2.94
N ALA A 211 -23.01 4.31 -3.07
CA ALA A 211 -21.69 4.86 -2.83
C ALA A 211 -21.44 5.90 -3.92
N PRO A 212 -21.54 7.20 -3.62
CA PRO A 212 -21.51 8.27 -4.64
C PRO A 212 -20.21 8.24 -5.44
N TRP A 213 -19.14 7.73 -4.84
CA TRP A 213 -17.82 7.61 -5.45
C TRP A 213 -17.74 6.53 -6.54
N LEU A 214 -18.61 5.48 -6.52
CA LEU A 214 -18.69 4.48 -7.58
C LEU A 214 -19.32 5.05 -8.88
N MET A 215 -20.09 6.12 -8.75
CA MET A 215 -20.88 6.67 -9.86
C MET A 215 -20.36 8.02 -10.36
N GLY A 216 -19.31 8.59 -9.78
CA GLY A 216 -18.78 9.89 -10.21
C GLY A 216 -19.76 11.06 -10.06
N GLN A 217 -20.85 10.90 -9.30
CA GLN A 217 -21.94 11.85 -9.20
C GLN A 217 -22.42 12.04 -7.77
N ASP A 218 -21.70 12.81 -6.98
CA ASP A 218 -22.36 13.66 -6.02
C ASP A 218 -21.75 15.06 -6.04
N PRO A 219 -22.45 16.03 -6.67
CA PRO A 219 -22.01 17.41 -6.66
C PRO A 219 -22.10 18.07 -5.26
N ALA A 220 -22.70 17.40 -4.27
CA ALA A 220 -22.84 17.92 -2.91
C ALA A 220 -21.66 17.53 -2.01
N VAL A 221 -20.95 16.45 -2.29
CA VAL A 221 -19.67 16.14 -1.65
C VAL A 221 -18.55 16.72 -2.53
N ARG A 222 -18.43 18.03 -2.57
CA ARG A 222 -17.17 18.62 -2.92
C ARG A 222 -16.19 18.09 -1.88
N SER A 223 -15.32 17.20 -2.29
CA SER A 223 -14.08 16.93 -1.59
C SER A 223 -13.38 18.29 -1.49
N VAL A 224 -13.55 18.96 -0.37
CA VAL A 224 -12.90 20.24 -0.04
C VAL A 224 -11.41 19.98 0.19
N ARG A 225 -10.98 18.72 0.13
CA ARG A 225 -9.60 18.30 0.27
C ARG A 225 -8.99 18.08 -1.09
N GLY A 226 -8.49 19.17 -1.68
CA GLY A 226 -7.37 19.07 -2.60
C GLY A 226 -6.14 18.49 -1.88
N TRP A 227 -5.03 18.44 -2.55
CA TRP A 227 -3.74 18.07 -1.95
C TRP A 227 -3.45 18.99 -0.74
N GLY A 228 -3.57 18.45 0.47
CA GLY A 228 -3.31 19.17 1.71
C GLY A 228 -4.56 19.36 2.60
N LEU A 229 -4.38 20.15 3.63
CA LEU A 229 -5.45 20.55 4.54
C LEU A 229 -6.48 21.46 3.83
N PRO A 230 -7.75 21.48 4.29
CA PRO A 230 -8.73 22.47 3.81
C PRO A 230 -8.17 23.87 3.84
N THR A 231 -8.55 24.69 2.87
CA THR A 231 -8.05 26.08 2.76
C THR A 231 -8.24 26.87 4.04
N GLU A 232 -9.29 26.56 4.81
CA GLU A 232 -9.63 27.16 6.09
C GLU A 232 -8.60 26.84 7.19
N GLU A 233 -7.92 25.68 7.10
CA GLU A 233 -6.88 25.28 8.06
C GLU A 233 -5.52 25.93 7.75
N TYR A 234 -5.32 26.45 6.51
CA TYR A 234 -4.12 27.23 6.14
C TYR A 234 -4.27 28.72 6.36
N ALA A 235 -5.49 29.23 6.51
CA ALA A 235 -5.77 30.62 6.80
C ALA A 235 -6.20 30.76 8.25
N PRO A 236 -5.31 31.01 9.22
CA PRO A 236 -5.73 31.40 10.55
C PRO A 236 -6.58 32.67 10.43
N GLU A 237 -7.67 32.72 11.18
CA GLU A 237 -8.61 33.83 11.20
C GLU A 237 -7.86 35.16 11.29
N GLY A 238 -7.97 35.99 10.26
CA GLY A 238 -7.41 37.33 10.24
C GLY A 238 -6.19 37.58 9.31
N HIS A 239 -5.65 36.59 8.62
CA HIS A 239 -4.58 36.80 7.64
C HIS A 239 -5.02 36.31 6.25
N GLY A 240 -5.67 37.16 5.49
CA GLY A 240 -5.87 36.95 4.06
C GLY A 240 -4.51 36.78 3.36
N PRO A 241 -4.45 36.07 2.22
CA PRO A 241 -3.20 35.90 1.48
C PRO A 241 -2.66 37.29 1.16
N ARG A 242 -1.45 37.58 1.60
CA ARG A 242 -0.72 38.77 1.14
C ARG A 242 -0.45 38.56 -0.35
N GLY A 243 -1.31 39.19 -1.16
CA GLY A 243 -1.10 39.22 -2.59
C GLY A 243 0.28 39.84 -2.87
N TYR A 244 1.09 39.17 -3.63
CA TYR A 244 2.19 39.77 -4.34
C TYR A 244 1.56 40.71 -5.39
N GLY A 245 1.27 41.95 -4.98
CA GLY A 245 0.99 43.04 -5.91
C GLY A 245 2.28 43.47 -6.57
N PRO A 246 2.25 43.85 -7.87
CA PRO A 246 3.42 44.45 -8.50
C PRO A 246 3.81 45.73 -7.74
N GLY A 247 5.09 45.82 -7.37
CA GLY A 247 5.63 46.88 -6.55
C GLY A 247 5.34 48.29 -7.12
N ALA A 248 4.81 49.16 -6.28
CA ALA A 248 4.78 50.61 -6.53
C ALA A 248 6.21 51.12 -6.60
N PRO A 249 6.52 52.09 -7.50
CA PRO A 249 7.85 52.62 -7.65
C PRO A 249 8.22 53.40 -6.36
N GLY A 250 9.35 53.00 -5.75
CA GLY A 250 9.87 53.63 -4.57
C GLY A 250 10.28 55.08 -4.85
N THR A 251 9.75 56.00 -4.06
CA THR A 251 10.32 57.35 -3.90
C THR A 251 11.63 57.23 -3.14
N ALA A 252 12.70 57.64 -3.76
CA ALA A 252 14.03 57.76 -3.16
C ALA A 252 14.01 58.80 -2.01
N PRO A 253 14.65 58.55 -0.86
CA PRO A 253 14.84 59.56 0.16
C PRO A 253 15.92 60.55 -0.29
N GLY A 254 15.55 61.84 -0.29
CA GLY A 254 16.47 62.94 -0.57
C GLY A 254 17.60 63.00 0.45
N ASN A 255 18.79 63.27 -0.06
CA ASN A 255 19.99 63.62 0.71
C ASN A 255 19.83 65.00 1.31
N PRO A 256 20.10 65.24 2.61
CA PRO A 256 20.30 66.58 3.10
C PRO A 256 21.72 67.01 2.84
N VAL A 257 21.87 68.15 2.11
CA VAL A 257 23.09 68.95 2.02
C VAL A 257 23.13 69.92 3.20
N ALA A 258 24.22 69.92 3.90
CA ALA A 258 24.96 70.92 4.56
C ALA A 258 25.66 70.39 5.81
#